data_2ad3017cd29c136f064d28e0072ea20f
#
_entry.id   2ad3017cd29c136f064d28e0072ea20f
#
_cell.length_a   1.000
_cell.length_b   1.000
_cell.length_c   1.000
_cell.angle_alpha   90.00
_cell.angle_beta   90.00
_cell.angle_gamma   90.00
#
_symmetry.space_group_name_H-M   'P 1'
#
loop_
_entity.id
_entity.type
_entity.pdbx_description
1 polymer ?
#
loop_
_entity_poly.entity_id
_entity_poly.type
_entity_poly.pdbx_seq_one_letter_code
_entity_poly.pdbx_strand_id
1 'polypeptide(L)'
;MSDGSTDRTDAIAGEFSGQGVKLLRVPFGGKPAALNAALEVVGGEILLITDVRQVLEQQSVRRLIAGFADPQVGVISGELLFMDSATNEEANIGSYRKFENWIRRQLTLVDSMLGATGCFYAIRRKLARPLPPETLLDDVYIPMGAFFAGYRLVAEPEARVYDYPTSLATEFPRKVRTLAGNYQLLKLYPQLLGPKNRMWTDFVSYKLGRLMMPYLLLALLISSFWLPPVWREAFVGAQLAGYGMATIDGWLPEGLALKKVTALARTFGVMMLAALCATSVLFVPAQRLWMPTQMPVKKA
;
A
#
# COMPACT_ATOMS: atom_id res chain seq x y z
N MET A 1 1.41 -20.94 0.24
CA MET A 1 2.50 -20.99 -0.77
C MET A 1 3.81 -20.56 -0.12
N SER A 2 4.89 -21.23 -0.51
CA SER A 2 6.26 -20.98 -0.04
C SER A 2 7.12 -20.68 -1.28
N ASP A 3 7.70 -19.48 -1.34
CA ASP A 3 8.49 -18.95 -2.45
C ASP A 3 9.99 -19.13 -2.16
N GLY A 4 10.45 -20.39 -2.30
CA GLY A 4 11.85 -20.75 -2.09
C GLY A 4 12.35 -20.55 -0.65
N SER A 5 11.50 -20.77 0.35
CA SER A 5 11.90 -20.64 1.77
C SER A 5 13.04 -21.62 2.12
N THR A 6 14.07 -21.11 2.79
CA THR A 6 15.25 -21.88 3.22
C THR A 6 15.28 -22.13 4.72
N ASP A 7 14.30 -21.63 5.45
CA ASP A 7 14.13 -21.79 6.89
C ASP A 7 13.10 -22.91 7.20
N ARG A 8 12.61 -22.95 8.44
CA ARG A 8 11.64 -23.95 8.90
C ARG A 8 10.21 -23.71 8.39
N THR A 9 9.94 -22.70 7.53
CA THR A 9 8.59 -22.36 7.06
C THR A 9 7.86 -23.55 6.47
N ASP A 10 8.50 -24.31 5.59
CA ASP A 10 7.90 -25.46 4.92
C ASP A 10 7.61 -26.60 5.89
N ALA A 11 8.49 -26.84 6.85
CA ALA A 11 8.30 -27.87 7.89
C ALA A 11 7.10 -27.51 8.77
N ILE A 12 7.05 -26.27 9.26
CA ILE A 12 5.95 -25.78 10.10
C ILE A 12 4.61 -25.82 9.33
N ALA A 13 4.58 -25.35 8.08
CA ALA A 13 3.36 -25.41 7.28
C ALA A 13 2.88 -26.84 7.02
N GLY A 14 3.82 -27.80 6.89
CA GLY A 14 3.53 -29.22 6.73
C GLY A 14 2.85 -29.87 7.94
N GLU A 15 3.11 -29.38 9.16
CA GLU A 15 2.46 -29.87 10.40
C GLU A 15 0.92 -29.65 10.38
N PHE A 16 0.45 -28.69 9.60
CA PHE A 16 -0.99 -28.38 9.46
C PHE A 16 -1.68 -29.11 8.31
N SER A 17 -0.99 -30.03 7.62
CA SER A 17 -1.57 -30.77 6.46
C SER A 17 -2.83 -31.56 6.83
N GLY A 18 -2.87 -32.16 8.02
CA GLY A 18 -4.04 -32.86 8.57
C GLY A 18 -5.23 -31.95 8.89
N GLN A 19 -5.04 -30.63 8.92
CA GLN A 19 -6.07 -29.61 9.15
C GLN A 19 -6.55 -28.96 7.84
N GLY A 20 -6.26 -29.55 6.68
CA GLY A 20 -6.68 -29.07 5.36
C GLY A 20 -5.74 -28.05 4.73
N VAL A 21 -4.61 -27.75 5.35
CA VAL A 21 -3.57 -26.87 4.77
C VAL A 21 -2.82 -27.62 3.68
N LYS A 22 -2.80 -27.05 2.47
CA LYS A 22 -2.01 -27.56 1.33
C LYS A 22 -0.80 -26.66 1.13
N LEU A 23 0.39 -27.18 1.34
CA LEU A 23 1.63 -26.47 1.08
C LEU A 23 1.97 -26.54 -0.42
N LEU A 24 1.95 -25.39 -1.08
CA LEU A 24 2.46 -25.22 -2.44
C LEU A 24 3.88 -24.64 -2.36
N ARG A 25 4.87 -25.43 -2.79
CA ARG A 25 6.28 -25.01 -2.88
C ARG A 25 6.58 -24.57 -4.30
N VAL A 26 7.16 -23.40 -4.45
CA VAL A 26 7.61 -22.87 -5.74
C VAL A 26 9.08 -22.45 -5.63
N PRO A 27 9.87 -22.54 -6.71
CA PRO A 27 11.20 -21.94 -6.73
C PRO A 27 11.10 -20.43 -6.44
N PHE A 28 12.13 -19.87 -5.83
CA PHE A 28 12.18 -18.43 -5.58
C PHE A 28 11.99 -17.64 -6.86
N GLY A 29 10.88 -16.91 -6.95
CA GLY A 29 10.49 -16.11 -8.11
C GLY A 29 9.79 -14.81 -7.74
N GLY A 30 9.66 -14.56 -6.44
CA GLY A 30 8.98 -13.41 -5.86
C GLY A 30 7.44 -13.57 -5.81
N LYS A 31 6.81 -12.68 -5.07
CA LYS A 31 5.37 -12.73 -4.77
C LYS A 31 4.48 -12.90 -6.02
N PRO A 32 4.72 -12.23 -7.17
CA PRO A 32 3.91 -12.43 -8.38
C PRO A 32 3.97 -13.87 -8.91
N ALA A 33 5.14 -14.48 -8.98
CA ALA A 33 5.30 -15.86 -9.45
C ALA A 33 4.60 -16.84 -8.51
N ALA A 34 4.78 -16.68 -7.20
CA ALA A 34 4.15 -17.52 -6.19
C ALA A 34 2.61 -17.39 -6.21
N LEU A 35 2.08 -16.16 -6.38
CA LEU A 35 0.65 -15.94 -6.52
C LEU A 35 0.10 -16.58 -7.80
N ASN A 36 0.80 -16.47 -8.93
CA ASN A 36 0.39 -17.09 -10.20
C ASN A 36 0.28 -18.60 -10.04
N ALA A 37 1.31 -19.24 -9.47
CA ALA A 37 1.27 -20.68 -9.21
C ALA A 37 0.12 -21.08 -8.26
N ALA A 38 -0.18 -20.25 -7.26
CA ALA A 38 -1.32 -20.49 -6.38
C ALA A 38 -2.66 -20.37 -7.12
N LEU A 39 -2.83 -19.38 -8.01
CA LEU A 39 -4.05 -19.19 -8.79
C LEU A 39 -4.40 -20.38 -9.69
N GLU A 40 -3.42 -21.18 -10.11
CA GLU A 40 -3.63 -22.40 -10.92
C GLU A 40 -4.25 -23.53 -10.12
N VAL A 41 -4.00 -23.61 -8.80
CA VAL A 41 -4.37 -24.76 -7.98
C VAL A 41 -5.48 -24.47 -6.98
N VAL A 42 -5.78 -23.19 -6.70
CA VAL A 42 -6.83 -22.85 -5.72
C VAL A 42 -8.22 -23.09 -6.28
N GLY A 43 -9.07 -23.64 -5.42
CA GLY A 43 -10.51 -23.82 -5.66
C GLY A 43 -11.35 -22.73 -4.98
N GLY A 44 -12.68 -22.94 -4.98
CA GLY A 44 -13.62 -22.02 -4.33
C GLY A 44 -14.12 -20.89 -5.24
N GLU A 45 -15.18 -20.25 -4.81
CA GLU A 45 -15.80 -19.13 -5.56
C GLU A 45 -15.15 -17.80 -5.22
N ILE A 46 -14.63 -17.68 -4.00
CA ILE A 46 -13.98 -16.49 -3.47
C ILE A 46 -12.58 -16.90 -3.00
N LEU A 47 -11.58 -16.12 -3.42
CA LEU A 47 -10.21 -16.26 -2.98
C LEU A 47 -9.92 -15.22 -1.91
N LEU A 48 -9.44 -15.70 -0.76
CA LEU A 48 -8.91 -14.86 0.31
C LEU A 48 -7.39 -14.79 0.16
N ILE A 49 -6.85 -13.59 0.07
CA ILE A 49 -5.41 -13.34 -0.03
C ILE A 49 -4.96 -12.66 1.26
N THR A 50 -4.01 -13.30 1.94
CA THR A 50 -3.44 -12.79 3.19
C THR A 50 -1.95 -13.09 3.27
N ASP A 51 -1.20 -12.20 3.92
CA ASP A 51 0.20 -12.44 4.24
C ASP A 51 0.29 -13.24 5.55
N VAL A 52 1.35 -14.03 5.71
CA VAL A 52 1.51 -14.97 6.83
C VAL A 52 1.77 -14.31 8.19
N ARG A 53 2.28 -13.07 8.19
CA ARG A 53 2.70 -12.43 9.44
C ARG A 53 1.58 -11.72 10.21
N GLN A 54 0.49 -11.39 9.53
CA GLN A 54 -0.61 -10.66 10.14
C GLN A 54 -1.51 -11.57 10.95
N VAL A 55 -2.06 -11.00 12.03
CA VAL A 55 -3.03 -11.69 12.88
C VAL A 55 -4.43 -11.23 12.49
N LEU A 56 -5.28 -12.19 12.08
CA LEU A 56 -6.67 -11.90 11.74
C LEU A 56 -7.53 -11.85 13.00
N GLU A 57 -8.42 -10.86 13.11
CA GLU A 57 -9.47 -10.89 14.12
C GLU A 57 -10.42 -12.05 13.85
N GLN A 58 -10.95 -12.65 14.90
CA GLN A 58 -11.73 -13.91 14.84
C GLN A 58 -12.91 -13.86 13.85
N GLN A 59 -13.57 -12.71 13.69
CA GLN A 59 -14.72 -12.56 12.80
C GLN A 59 -14.37 -11.96 11.42
N SER A 60 -13.11 -11.58 11.19
CA SER A 60 -12.70 -10.82 10.00
C SER A 60 -12.99 -11.51 8.69
N VAL A 61 -12.71 -12.81 8.61
CA VAL A 61 -12.98 -13.59 7.40
C VAL A 61 -14.48 -13.64 7.10
N ARG A 62 -15.31 -13.87 8.13
CA ARG A 62 -16.77 -13.92 7.96
C ARG A 62 -17.31 -12.56 7.49
N ARG A 63 -16.87 -11.46 8.09
CA ARG A 63 -17.26 -10.10 7.71
C ARG A 63 -16.85 -9.78 6.29
N LEU A 64 -15.61 -10.13 5.93
CA LEU A 64 -15.09 -9.90 4.58
C LEU A 64 -15.93 -10.65 3.52
N ILE A 65 -16.29 -11.91 3.78
CA ILE A 65 -17.04 -12.72 2.82
C ILE A 65 -18.51 -12.29 2.74
N ALA A 66 -19.11 -11.83 3.83
CA ALA A 66 -20.52 -11.39 3.85
C ALA A 66 -20.84 -10.33 2.81
N GLY A 67 -19.89 -9.42 2.51
CA GLY A 67 -20.10 -8.37 1.51
C GLY A 67 -20.22 -8.87 0.07
N PHE A 68 -19.84 -10.13 -0.22
CA PHE A 68 -20.07 -10.73 -1.54
C PHE A 68 -21.53 -11.15 -1.80
N ALA A 69 -22.43 -10.96 -0.83
CA ALA A 69 -23.86 -11.06 -1.07
C ALA A 69 -24.34 -10.06 -2.14
N ASP A 70 -23.66 -8.91 -2.26
CA ASP A 70 -23.87 -7.99 -3.38
C ASP A 70 -23.14 -8.53 -4.64
N PRO A 71 -23.88 -8.88 -5.71
CA PRO A 71 -23.28 -9.41 -6.94
C PRO A 71 -22.39 -8.40 -7.68
N GLN A 72 -22.56 -7.10 -7.44
CA GLN A 72 -21.74 -6.03 -8.03
C GLN A 72 -20.36 -5.93 -7.38
N VAL A 73 -20.18 -6.47 -6.18
CA VAL A 73 -18.90 -6.46 -5.47
C VAL A 73 -18.00 -7.57 -5.99
N GLY A 74 -16.86 -7.18 -6.52
CA GLY A 74 -15.82 -8.09 -7.03
C GLY A 74 -14.67 -8.31 -6.07
N VAL A 75 -14.34 -7.28 -5.28
CA VAL A 75 -13.22 -7.30 -4.32
C VAL A 75 -13.66 -6.64 -3.02
N ILE A 76 -13.27 -7.23 -1.91
CA ILE A 76 -13.46 -6.65 -0.58
C ILE A 76 -12.10 -6.62 0.13
N SER A 77 -11.75 -5.47 0.65
CA SER A 77 -10.50 -5.27 1.41
C SER A 77 -10.79 -5.08 2.88
N GLY A 78 -10.12 -5.84 3.70
CA GLY A 78 -10.11 -5.61 5.15
C GLY A 78 -9.27 -4.37 5.52
N GLU A 79 -9.35 -4.02 6.79
CA GLU A 79 -8.65 -2.89 7.38
C GLU A 79 -7.44 -3.35 8.19
N LEU A 80 -6.26 -2.81 7.84
CA LEU A 80 -5.02 -3.07 8.57
C LEU A 80 -4.89 -2.09 9.74
N LEU A 81 -4.76 -2.65 10.93
CA LEU A 81 -4.48 -1.93 12.17
C LEU A 81 -3.09 -2.33 12.69
N PHE A 82 -2.44 -1.43 13.43
CA PHE A 82 -1.16 -1.73 14.06
C PHE A 82 -1.36 -1.95 15.56
N MET A 83 -0.69 -2.97 16.08
CA MET A 83 -0.65 -3.24 17.52
C MET A 83 0.67 -2.72 18.09
N ASP A 84 0.60 -2.19 19.30
CA ASP A 84 1.80 -1.89 20.08
C ASP A 84 2.42 -3.22 20.53
N SER A 85 3.71 -3.41 20.22
CA SER A 85 4.43 -4.63 20.57
C SER A 85 4.64 -4.82 22.08
N ALA A 86 4.53 -3.74 22.87
CA ALA A 86 4.71 -3.77 24.32
C ALA A 86 3.40 -4.07 25.05
N THR A 87 2.28 -3.49 24.61
CA THR A 87 0.99 -3.59 25.33
C THR A 87 0.03 -4.57 24.66
N ASN A 88 0.27 -5.00 23.41
CA ASN A 88 -0.67 -5.72 22.56
C ASN A 88 -2.03 -5.00 22.39
N GLU A 89 -2.08 -3.71 22.64
CA GLU A 89 -3.22 -2.86 22.36
C GLU A 89 -3.08 -2.22 20.97
N GLU A 90 -4.17 -1.67 20.43
CA GLU A 90 -4.14 -0.96 19.18
C GLU A 90 -3.18 0.24 19.28
N ALA A 91 -2.09 0.21 18.53
CA ALA A 91 -1.12 1.29 18.52
C ALA A 91 -1.78 2.59 18.07
N ASN A 92 -1.35 3.70 18.66
CA ASN A 92 -1.80 5.02 18.24
C ASN A 92 -1.29 5.30 16.82
N ILE A 93 -2.06 4.83 15.83
CA ILE A 93 -1.74 4.89 14.41
C ILE A 93 -1.58 6.36 14.04
N GLY A 94 -0.46 6.72 13.45
CA GLY A 94 -0.21 8.07 12.98
C GLY A 94 -1.39 8.60 12.16
N SER A 95 -1.68 9.89 12.30
CA SER A 95 -2.79 10.61 11.64
C SER A 95 -2.89 10.30 10.13
N TYR A 96 -1.76 10.02 9.48
CA TYR A 96 -1.70 9.62 8.08
C TYR A 96 -2.46 8.31 7.77
N ARG A 97 -2.32 7.27 8.60
CA ARG A 97 -3.02 5.99 8.39
C ARG A 97 -4.52 6.14 8.62
N LYS A 98 -4.92 6.87 9.66
CA LYS A 98 -6.34 7.18 9.93
C LYS A 98 -6.97 7.90 8.74
N PHE A 99 -6.24 8.87 8.17
CA PHE A 99 -6.67 9.59 6.98
C PHE A 99 -6.77 8.67 5.74
N GLU A 100 -5.80 7.77 5.53
CA GLU A 100 -5.82 6.81 4.41
C GLU A 100 -7.00 5.83 4.53
N ASN A 101 -7.26 5.30 5.72
CA ASN A 101 -8.42 4.43 5.98
C ASN A 101 -9.73 5.19 5.76
N TRP A 102 -9.82 6.44 6.23
CA TRP A 102 -10.98 7.30 5.98
C TRP A 102 -11.22 7.53 4.48
N ILE A 103 -10.18 7.88 3.71
CA ILE A 103 -10.32 8.01 2.25
C ILE A 103 -10.85 6.72 1.62
N ARG A 104 -10.32 5.56 1.98
CA ARG A 104 -10.78 4.27 1.44
C ARG A 104 -12.26 4.03 1.70
N ARG A 105 -12.74 4.38 2.89
CA ARG A 105 -14.17 4.31 3.24
C ARG A 105 -14.99 5.27 2.38
N GLN A 106 -14.53 6.53 2.20
CA GLN A 106 -15.24 7.49 1.34
C GLN A 106 -15.31 7.03 -0.12
N LEU A 107 -14.20 6.55 -0.68
CA LEU A 107 -14.16 6.01 -2.04
C LEU A 107 -15.12 4.82 -2.22
N THR A 108 -15.25 3.97 -1.21
CA THR A 108 -16.23 2.87 -1.19
C THR A 108 -17.68 3.37 -1.27
N LEU A 109 -17.98 4.50 -0.61
CA LEU A 109 -19.32 5.11 -0.66
C LEU A 109 -19.63 5.72 -2.03
N VAL A 110 -18.62 6.27 -2.71
CA VAL A 110 -18.76 6.83 -4.06
C VAL A 110 -18.97 5.71 -5.08
N ASP A 111 -18.06 4.77 -5.16
CA ASP A 111 -18.10 3.57 -6.02
C ASP A 111 -17.06 2.53 -5.55
N SER A 112 -15.77 2.82 -5.69
CA SER A 112 -14.72 1.81 -5.54
C SER A 112 -13.43 2.41 -4.98
N MET A 113 -12.74 1.63 -4.16
CA MET A 113 -11.37 1.92 -3.79
C MET A 113 -10.44 1.83 -5.00
N LEU A 114 -9.26 2.42 -4.88
CA LEU A 114 -8.21 2.41 -5.89
C LEU A 114 -7.13 1.34 -5.61
N GLY A 115 -7.55 0.18 -5.12
CA GLY A 115 -6.70 -0.95 -4.73
C GLY A 115 -7.08 -1.52 -3.36
N ALA A 116 -6.65 -2.74 -3.04
CA ALA A 116 -6.92 -3.42 -1.78
C ALA A 116 -5.80 -3.19 -0.74
N THR A 117 -5.99 -3.71 0.47
CA THR A 117 -4.94 -3.83 1.49
C THR A 117 -4.16 -5.10 1.22
N GLY A 118 -2.89 -5.01 0.85
CA GLY A 118 -2.08 -6.11 0.34
C GLY A 118 -1.93 -7.32 1.25
N CYS A 119 -2.22 -7.16 2.54
CA CYS A 119 -2.11 -8.23 3.51
C CYS A 119 -3.45 -8.92 3.84
N PHE A 120 -4.59 -8.37 3.40
CA PHE A 120 -5.90 -8.97 3.70
C PHE A 120 -7.00 -8.44 2.79
N TYR A 121 -7.35 -9.21 1.77
CA TYR A 121 -8.49 -8.93 0.90
C TYR A 121 -9.03 -10.22 0.27
N ALA A 122 -10.27 -10.16 -0.20
CA ALA A 122 -10.89 -11.24 -0.94
C ALA A 122 -11.37 -10.77 -2.32
N ILE A 123 -11.40 -11.70 -3.27
CA ILE A 123 -11.81 -11.47 -4.66
C ILE A 123 -12.65 -12.65 -5.17
N ARG A 124 -13.63 -12.38 -6.02
CA ARG A 124 -14.29 -13.47 -6.76
C ARG A 124 -13.27 -14.17 -7.65
N ARG A 125 -13.11 -15.49 -7.52
CA ARG A 125 -12.11 -16.26 -8.25
C ARG A 125 -12.11 -15.99 -9.75
N LYS A 126 -13.29 -15.89 -10.37
CA LYS A 126 -13.44 -15.60 -11.81
C LYS A 126 -12.82 -14.27 -12.26
N LEU A 127 -12.53 -13.36 -11.32
CA LEU A 127 -11.94 -12.03 -11.59
C LEU A 127 -10.44 -11.99 -11.27
N ALA A 128 -9.92 -12.99 -10.57
CA ALA A 128 -8.50 -13.10 -10.30
C ALA A 128 -7.75 -13.43 -11.60
N ARG A 129 -6.75 -12.61 -11.94
CA ARG A 129 -5.96 -12.76 -13.15
C ARG A 129 -4.50 -12.95 -12.80
N PRO A 130 -3.75 -13.70 -13.60
CA PRO A 130 -2.31 -13.81 -13.44
C PRO A 130 -1.64 -12.42 -13.47
N LEU A 131 -0.63 -12.26 -12.64
CA LEU A 131 0.17 -11.04 -12.57
C LEU A 131 1.27 -11.08 -13.62
N PRO A 132 1.54 -9.95 -14.30
CA PRO A 132 2.78 -9.80 -15.06
C PRO A 132 4.00 -10.03 -14.15
N PRO A 133 5.09 -10.57 -14.69
CA PRO A 133 6.35 -10.64 -13.96
C PRO A 133 6.73 -9.26 -13.39
N GLU A 134 7.41 -9.23 -12.25
CA GLU A 134 7.90 -8.00 -11.64
C GLU A 134 6.81 -7.02 -11.16
N THR A 135 5.55 -7.42 -11.07
CA THR A 135 4.49 -6.57 -10.53
C THR A 135 4.81 -6.19 -9.07
N LEU A 136 4.93 -4.89 -8.79
CA LEU A 136 5.25 -4.38 -7.46
C LEU A 136 4.04 -4.32 -6.53
N LEU A 137 2.85 -4.11 -7.08
CA LEU A 137 1.58 -3.94 -6.33
C LEU A 137 0.55 -4.95 -6.83
N ASP A 138 0.66 -6.18 -6.36
CA ASP A 138 -0.33 -7.24 -6.59
C ASP A 138 -1.72 -6.86 -6.05
N ASP A 139 -1.73 -6.19 -4.90
CA ASP A 139 -2.91 -5.69 -4.19
C ASP A 139 -3.62 -4.51 -4.88
N VAL A 140 -3.02 -3.96 -5.91
CA VAL A 140 -3.69 -2.98 -6.78
C VAL A 140 -3.95 -3.59 -8.15
N TYR A 141 -2.99 -4.34 -8.72
CA TYR A 141 -3.13 -4.92 -10.05
C TYR A 141 -4.32 -5.88 -10.16
N ILE A 142 -4.41 -6.86 -9.25
CA ILE A 142 -5.50 -7.85 -9.28
C ILE A 142 -6.87 -7.18 -9.07
N PRO A 143 -7.08 -6.33 -8.02
CA PRO A 143 -8.33 -5.61 -7.84
C PRO A 143 -8.71 -4.70 -9.01
N MET A 144 -7.76 -3.98 -9.61
CA MET A 144 -8.07 -3.12 -10.75
C MET A 144 -8.53 -3.91 -11.98
N GLY A 145 -8.12 -5.17 -12.13
CA GLY A 145 -8.68 -6.07 -13.13
C GLY A 145 -10.19 -6.30 -12.94
N ALA A 146 -10.64 -6.48 -11.70
CA ALA A 146 -12.06 -6.59 -11.36
C ALA A 146 -12.81 -5.27 -11.56
N PHE A 147 -12.19 -4.13 -11.20
CA PHE A 147 -12.75 -2.81 -11.43
C PHE A 147 -13.05 -2.53 -12.91
N PHE A 148 -12.09 -2.81 -13.79
CA PHE A 148 -12.27 -2.64 -15.24
C PHE A 148 -13.18 -3.70 -15.88
N ALA A 149 -13.43 -4.81 -15.18
CA ALA A 149 -14.49 -5.76 -15.54
C ALA A 149 -15.90 -5.32 -15.08
N GLY A 150 -16.03 -4.12 -14.51
CA GLY A 150 -17.31 -3.54 -14.11
C GLY A 150 -17.73 -3.81 -12.65
N TYR A 151 -16.90 -4.49 -11.87
CA TYR A 151 -17.18 -4.78 -10.47
C TYR A 151 -16.71 -3.65 -9.54
N ARG A 152 -17.33 -3.59 -8.36
CA ARG A 152 -16.95 -2.67 -7.29
C ARG A 152 -15.84 -3.25 -6.41
N LEU A 153 -14.99 -2.36 -5.91
CA LEU A 153 -13.96 -2.63 -4.92
C LEU A 153 -14.33 -1.91 -3.62
N VAL A 154 -14.65 -2.64 -2.58
CA VAL A 154 -15.17 -2.05 -1.34
C VAL A 154 -14.28 -2.32 -0.14
N ALA A 155 -14.22 -1.38 0.80
CA ALA A 155 -13.58 -1.55 2.09
C ALA A 155 -14.60 -2.12 3.10
N GLU A 156 -14.18 -3.11 3.88
CA GLU A 156 -14.92 -3.61 5.04
C GLU A 156 -14.14 -3.27 6.33
N PRO A 157 -14.49 -2.16 7.00
CA PRO A 157 -13.76 -1.69 8.17
C PRO A 157 -13.80 -2.64 9.37
N GLU A 158 -14.83 -3.48 9.45
CA GLU A 158 -14.98 -4.45 10.53
C GLU A 158 -14.21 -5.76 10.26
N ALA A 159 -13.71 -5.97 9.05
CA ALA A 159 -12.80 -7.07 8.73
C ALA A 159 -11.36 -6.67 9.05
N ARG A 160 -10.98 -6.78 10.32
CA ARG A 160 -9.73 -6.25 10.88
C ARG A 160 -8.60 -7.26 10.79
N VAL A 161 -7.43 -6.76 10.51
CA VAL A 161 -6.17 -7.50 10.53
C VAL A 161 -5.10 -6.67 11.23
N TYR A 162 -4.30 -7.33 12.04
CA TYR A 162 -3.31 -6.67 12.89
C TYR A 162 -1.90 -6.97 12.41
N ASP A 163 -1.03 -5.95 12.45
CA ASP A 163 0.41 -6.05 12.18
C ASP A 163 1.18 -5.23 13.21
N TYR A 164 2.48 -5.46 13.30
CA TYR A 164 3.36 -4.66 14.16
C TYR A 164 4.09 -3.62 13.33
N PRO A 165 4.39 -2.42 13.91
CA PRO A 165 5.16 -1.41 13.22
C PRO A 165 6.55 -1.95 12.84
N THR A 166 6.98 -1.67 11.62
CA THR A 166 8.33 -1.98 11.15
C THR A 166 9.29 -0.83 11.47
N SER A 167 10.60 -1.11 11.46
CA SER A 167 11.61 -0.08 11.72
C SER A 167 11.57 1.05 10.69
N LEU A 168 11.91 2.26 11.10
CA LEU A 168 11.98 3.42 10.19
C LEU A 168 12.95 3.20 9.01
N ALA A 169 14.02 2.40 9.21
CA ALA A 169 14.97 2.07 8.16
C ALA A 169 14.33 1.30 6.98
N THR A 170 13.33 0.47 7.27
CA THR A 170 12.61 -0.31 6.25
C THR A 170 11.43 0.44 5.63
N GLU A 171 10.94 1.48 6.30
CA GLU A 171 9.76 2.25 5.85
C GLU A 171 10.03 3.06 4.57
N PHE A 172 11.16 3.73 4.47
CA PHE A 172 11.47 4.55 3.29
C PHE A 172 11.57 3.71 2.00
N PRO A 173 12.37 2.63 1.93
CA PRO A 173 12.42 1.76 0.76
C PRO A 173 11.04 1.16 0.41
N ARG A 174 10.24 0.81 1.42
CA ARG A 174 8.87 0.31 1.21
C ARG A 174 7.97 1.37 0.59
N LYS A 175 8.09 2.64 1.01
CA LYS A 175 7.36 3.76 0.40
C LYS A 175 7.79 4.00 -1.04
N VAL A 176 9.10 3.99 -1.33
CA VAL A 176 9.63 4.09 -2.69
C VAL A 176 9.05 2.98 -3.57
N ARG A 177 9.09 1.73 -3.13
CA ARG A 177 8.51 0.59 -3.87
C ARG A 177 7.02 0.77 -4.14
N THR A 178 6.25 1.19 -3.12
CA THR A 178 4.81 1.39 -3.27
C THR A 178 4.49 2.50 -4.27
N LEU A 179 5.24 3.61 -4.25
CA LEU A 179 5.05 4.71 -5.19
C LEU A 179 5.53 4.34 -6.59
N ALA A 180 6.64 3.59 -6.70
CA ALA A 180 7.12 3.02 -7.97
C ALA A 180 6.09 2.09 -8.61
N GLY A 181 5.42 1.27 -7.80
CA GLY A 181 4.33 0.43 -8.27
C GLY A 181 3.15 1.22 -8.84
N ASN A 182 2.87 2.44 -8.35
CA ASN A 182 1.83 3.29 -8.96
C ASN A 182 2.27 3.82 -10.34
N TYR A 183 3.56 4.11 -10.58
CA TYR A 183 4.06 4.39 -11.93
C TYR A 183 3.94 3.18 -12.84
N GLN A 184 4.29 1.98 -12.33
CA GLN A 184 4.15 0.73 -13.09
C GLN A 184 2.69 0.47 -13.47
N LEU A 185 1.73 0.76 -12.59
CA LEU A 185 0.30 0.59 -12.85
C LEU A 185 -0.20 1.44 -14.03
N LEU A 186 0.33 2.65 -14.22
CA LEU A 186 -0.02 3.48 -15.38
C LEU A 186 0.37 2.81 -16.70
N LYS A 187 1.46 2.03 -16.70
CA LYS A 187 1.89 1.24 -17.86
C LYS A 187 1.03 -0.02 -18.04
N LEU A 188 0.67 -0.69 -16.95
CA LEU A 188 -0.11 -1.94 -16.98
C LEU A 188 -1.61 -1.70 -17.23
N TYR A 189 -2.13 -0.56 -16.75
CA TYR A 189 -3.52 -0.13 -16.91
C TYR A 189 -3.58 1.30 -17.46
N PRO A 190 -3.22 1.56 -18.74
CA PRO A 190 -3.26 2.91 -19.30
C PRO A 190 -4.67 3.52 -19.30
N GLN A 191 -5.72 2.68 -19.27
CA GLN A 191 -7.11 3.12 -19.12
C GLN A 191 -7.40 3.83 -17.78
N LEU A 192 -6.49 3.78 -16.80
CA LEU A 192 -6.60 4.59 -15.56
C LEU A 192 -6.63 6.09 -15.84
N LEU A 193 -5.97 6.53 -16.91
CA LEU A 193 -5.94 7.95 -17.34
C LEU A 193 -7.08 8.31 -18.29
N GLY A 194 -7.90 7.36 -18.70
CA GLY A 194 -8.93 7.54 -19.72
C GLY A 194 -10.36 7.50 -19.17
N PRO A 195 -11.36 7.75 -20.04
CA PRO A 195 -12.77 7.83 -19.68
C PRO A 195 -13.36 6.50 -19.19
N LYS A 196 -12.69 5.38 -19.41
CA LYS A 196 -13.09 4.07 -18.87
C LYS A 196 -12.89 3.94 -17.36
N ASN A 197 -12.15 4.87 -16.75
CA ASN A 197 -11.98 4.93 -15.32
C ASN A 197 -13.14 5.74 -14.69
N ARG A 198 -14.13 5.04 -14.15
CA ARG A 198 -15.28 5.69 -13.49
C ARG A 198 -14.91 6.42 -12.19
N MET A 199 -13.70 6.14 -11.63
CA MET A 199 -13.10 6.86 -10.49
C MET A 199 -11.93 7.76 -10.95
N TRP A 200 -12.03 8.36 -12.14
CA TRP A 200 -10.93 9.11 -12.75
C TRP A 200 -10.49 10.32 -11.90
N THR A 201 -11.43 11.10 -11.41
CA THR A 201 -11.15 12.28 -10.56
C THR A 201 -10.43 11.88 -9.28
N ASP A 202 -10.88 10.82 -8.63
CA ASP A 202 -10.28 10.31 -7.40
C ASP A 202 -8.89 9.71 -7.67
N PHE A 203 -8.75 8.99 -8.78
CA PHE A 203 -7.46 8.44 -9.18
C PHE A 203 -6.45 9.57 -9.47
N VAL A 204 -6.82 10.57 -10.25
CA VAL A 204 -5.94 11.67 -10.63
C VAL A 204 -5.58 12.52 -9.40
N SER A 205 -6.54 12.91 -8.58
CA SER A 205 -6.27 13.75 -7.40
C SER A 205 -5.49 13.00 -6.31
N TYR A 206 -5.85 11.77 -6.01
CA TYR A 206 -5.27 11.03 -4.88
C TYR A 206 -4.03 10.22 -5.25
N LYS A 207 -4.07 9.41 -6.32
CA LYS A 207 -2.95 8.54 -6.71
C LYS A 207 -1.94 9.28 -7.58
N LEU A 208 -2.38 9.86 -8.69
CA LEU A 208 -1.49 10.57 -9.61
C LEU A 208 -0.99 11.88 -9.00
N GLY A 209 -1.84 12.65 -8.34
CA GLY A 209 -1.47 13.88 -7.65
C GLY A 209 -0.33 13.67 -6.68
N ARG A 210 -0.35 12.57 -5.90
CA ARG A 210 0.75 12.21 -4.98
C ARG A 210 2.07 11.99 -5.71
N LEU A 211 2.06 11.38 -6.89
CA LEU A 211 3.26 11.15 -7.70
C LEU A 211 3.78 12.44 -8.31
N MET A 212 2.88 13.34 -8.70
CA MET A 212 3.22 14.62 -9.37
C MET A 212 3.60 15.72 -8.38
N MET A 213 3.20 15.61 -7.12
CA MET A 213 3.40 16.65 -6.12
C MET A 213 4.85 17.16 -6.00
N PRO A 214 5.89 16.29 -5.93
CA PRO A 214 7.27 16.79 -5.83
C PRO A 214 7.69 17.61 -7.04
N TYR A 215 7.23 17.27 -8.24
CA TYR A 215 7.51 18.03 -9.46
C TYR A 215 6.76 19.37 -9.48
N LEU A 216 5.51 19.38 -9.00
CA LEU A 216 4.72 20.59 -8.86
C LEU A 216 5.35 21.56 -7.85
N LEU A 217 5.86 21.04 -6.72
CA LEU A 217 6.59 21.84 -5.73
C LEU A 217 7.88 22.42 -6.32
N LEU A 218 8.62 21.63 -7.10
CA LEU A 218 9.81 22.10 -7.77
C LEU A 218 9.47 23.18 -8.83
N ALA A 219 8.44 22.94 -9.63
CA ALA A 219 7.95 23.92 -10.60
C ALA A 219 7.48 25.21 -9.92
N LEU A 220 6.77 25.09 -8.79
CA LEU A 220 6.36 26.24 -7.98
C LEU A 220 7.56 27.04 -7.48
N LEU A 221 8.59 26.36 -6.96
CA LEU A 221 9.81 27.00 -6.51
C LEU A 221 10.49 27.77 -7.66
N ILE A 222 10.67 27.10 -8.79
CA ILE A 222 11.32 27.70 -9.97
C ILE A 222 10.50 28.89 -10.48
N SER A 223 9.17 28.73 -10.65
CA SER A 223 8.30 29.80 -11.13
C SER A 223 8.24 31.02 -10.20
N SER A 224 8.44 30.79 -8.89
CA SER A 224 8.46 31.89 -7.90
C SER A 224 9.53 32.95 -8.20
N PHE A 225 10.61 32.58 -8.90
CA PHE A 225 11.67 33.54 -9.26
C PHE A 225 11.26 34.58 -10.31
N TRP A 226 10.18 34.34 -11.07
CA TRP A 226 9.61 35.29 -12.03
C TRP A 226 8.56 36.23 -11.42
N LEU A 227 8.23 36.04 -10.12
CA LEU A 227 7.27 36.92 -9.44
C LEU A 227 7.89 38.26 -9.02
N PRO A 228 7.07 39.30 -8.83
CA PRO A 228 7.51 40.56 -8.21
C PRO A 228 8.19 40.31 -6.85
N PRO A 229 9.14 41.17 -6.42
CA PRO A 229 10.00 40.87 -5.25
C PRO A 229 9.26 40.43 -4.00
N VAL A 230 8.21 41.12 -3.62
CA VAL A 230 7.41 40.80 -2.41
C VAL A 230 6.83 39.37 -2.46
N TRP A 231 6.25 39.00 -3.59
CA TRP A 231 5.66 37.65 -3.76
C TRP A 231 6.74 36.59 -3.89
N ARG A 232 7.83 36.88 -4.59
CA ARG A 232 8.98 35.97 -4.69
C ARG A 232 9.52 35.62 -3.30
N GLU A 233 9.79 36.61 -2.47
CA GLU A 233 10.33 36.42 -1.13
C GLU A 233 9.36 35.65 -0.26
N ALA A 234 8.05 35.94 -0.33
CA ALA A 234 7.02 35.24 0.40
C ALA A 234 6.93 33.74 0.01
N PHE A 235 6.85 33.42 -1.28
CA PHE A 235 6.71 32.03 -1.74
C PHE A 235 7.99 31.20 -1.56
N VAL A 236 9.14 31.77 -1.90
CA VAL A 236 10.44 31.10 -1.69
C VAL A 236 10.69 30.91 -0.19
N GLY A 237 10.45 31.96 0.62
CA GLY A 237 10.61 31.90 2.07
C GLY A 237 9.70 30.85 2.71
N ALA A 238 8.44 30.78 2.32
CA ALA A 238 7.49 29.77 2.82
C ALA A 238 7.93 28.34 2.48
N GLN A 239 8.41 28.08 1.27
CA GLN A 239 8.91 26.75 0.90
C GLN A 239 10.18 26.40 1.66
N LEU A 240 11.15 27.32 1.76
CA LEU A 240 12.38 27.08 2.51
C LEU A 240 12.09 26.85 4.01
N ALA A 241 11.14 27.58 4.58
CA ALA A 241 10.70 27.35 5.97
C ALA A 241 10.09 25.95 6.14
N GLY A 242 9.25 25.49 5.20
CA GLY A 242 8.68 24.16 5.21
C GLY A 242 9.76 23.06 5.13
N TYR A 243 10.74 23.21 4.26
CA TYR A 243 11.85 22.26 4.14
C TYR A 243 12.76 22.32 5.38
N GLY A 244 13.00 23.52 5.92
CA GLY A 244 13.73 23.69 7.17
C GLY A 244 13.05 22.97 8.34
N MET A 245 11.73 23.15 8.50
CA MET A 245 10.95 22.43 9.51
C MET A 245 11.05 20.91 9.38
N ALA A 246 11.04 20.40 8.15
CA ALA A 246 11.16 18.96 7.90
C ALA A 246 12.55 18.41 8.32
N THR A 247 13.61 19.20 8.14
CA THR A 247 14.98 18.79 8.47
C THR A 247 15.29 18.87 9.97
N ILE A 248 14.81 19.90 10.67
CA ILE A 248 15.09 20.09 12.10
C ILE A 248 14.29 19.15 13.00
N ASP A 249 13.24 18.48 12.50
CA ASP A 249 12.38 17.60 13.29
C ASP A 249 13.15 16.56 14.09
N GLY A 250 14.21 15.98 13.50
CA GLY A 250 15.01 14.93 14.14
C GLY A 250 15.76 15.39 15.40
N TRP A 251 15.96 16.69 15.58
CA TRP A 251 16.68 17.27 16.71
C TRP A 251 15.76 17.84 17.80
N LEU A 252 14.46 17.93 17.52
CA LEU A 252 13.49 18.48 18.46
C LEU A 252 13.01 17.43 19.47
N PRO A 253 12.95 17.77 20.77
CA PRO A 253 12.37 16.91 21.82
C PRO A 253 10.87 16.64 21.57
N GLU A 254 10.41 15.42 21.90
CA GLU A 254 9.03 14.97 21.68
C GLU A 254 7.98 15.80 22.45
N GLY A 255 8.36 16.43 23.56
CA GLY A 255 7.44 17.23 24.40
C GLY A 255 7.11 18.64 23.88
N LEU A 256 7.80 19.13 22.84
CA LEU A 256 7.57 20.45 22.29
C LEU A 256 6.32 20.52 21.41
N ALA A 257 5.50 21.56 21.58
CA ALA A 257 4.33 21.79 20.72
C ALA A 257 4.71 21.88 19.23
N LEU A 258 5.88 22.48 18.92
CA LEU A 258 6.43 22.60 17.57
C LEU A 258 6.71 21.22 16.94
N LYS A 259 7.01 20.20 17.74
CA LYS A 259 7.28 18.83 17.26
C LYS A 259 6.13 18.25 16.43
N LYS A 260 4.87 18.58 16.74
CA LYS A 260 3.72 18.13 15.96
C LYS A 260 3.73 18.67 14.53
N VAL A 261 4.13 19.93 14.37
CA VAL A 261 4.20 20.59 13.06
C VAL A 261 5.41 20.09 12.26
N THR A 262 6.58 20.01 12.90
CA THR A 262 7.80 19.54 12.24
C THR A 262 7.73 18.07 11.87
N ALA A 263 7.11 17.21 12.66
CA ALA A 263 6.86 15.80 12.33
C ALA A 263 5.96 15.65 11.11
N LEU A 264 4.93 16.51 10.97
CA LEU A 264 4.09 16.55 9.79
C LEU A 264 4.90 16.98 8.55
N ALA A 265 5.69 18.05 8.66
CA ALA A 265 6.57 18.54 7.60
C ALA A 265 7.58 17.47 7.18
N ARG A 266 8.20 16.77 8.15
CA ARG A 266 9.13 15.67 7.90
C ARG A 266 8.44 14.51 7.17
N THR A 267 7.25 14.10 7.62
CA THR A 267 6.48 13.04 6.97
C THR A 267 6.18 13.39 5.52
N PHE A 268 5.74 14.64 5.27
CA PHE A 268 5.50 15.16 3.93
C PHE A 268 6.79 15.15 3.10
N GLY A 269 7.90 15.69 3.60
CA GLY A 269 9.20 15.71 2.91
C GLY A 269 9.70 14.32 2.54
N VAL A 270 9.61 13.36 3.47
CA VAL A 270 9.97 11.96 3.23
C VAL A 270 9.10 11.33 2.13
N MET A 271 7.80 11.63 2.10
CA MET A 271 6.90 11.15 1.04
C MET A 271 7.23 11.77 -0.32
N MET A 272 7.58 13.07 -0.36
CA MET A 272 8.00 13.74 -1.60
C MET A 272 9.32 13.16 -2.13
N LEU A 273 10.29 12.94 -1.25
CA LEU A 273 11.56 12.31 -1.63
C LEU A 273 11.34 10.87 -2.12
N ALA A 274 10.49 10.10 -1.44
CA ALA A 274 10.15 8.75 -1.87
C ALA A 274 9.46 8.74 -3.25
N ALA A 275 8.60 9.73 -3.55
CA ALA A 275 7.95 9.85 -4.85
C ALA A 275 8.95 10.21 -5.97
N LEU A 276 9.93 11.06 -5.69
CA LEU A 276 11.03 11.33 -6.62
C LEU A 276 11.87 10.08 -6.87
N CYS A 277 12.30 9.39 -5.81
CA CYS A 277 13.07 8.14 -5.94
C CYS A 277 12.29 7.05 -6.68
N ALA A 278 10.97 7.00 -6.52
CA ALA A 278 10.11 6.03 -7.18
C ALA A 278 10.11 6.14 -8.71
N THR A 279 10.43 7.32 -9.27
CA THR A 279 10.57 7.53 -10.72
C THR A 279 11.63 6.62 -11.33
N SER A 280 12.60 6.17 -10.52
CA SER A 280 13.64 5.24 -10.97
C SER A 280 13.08 3.97 -11.63
N VAL A 281 11.86 3.54 -11.30
CA VAL A 281 11.20 2.37 -11.92
C VAL A 281 11.00 2.52 -13.44
N LEU A 282 11.03 3.75 -13.96
CA LEU A 282 10.95 4.01 -15.39
C LEU A 282 12.25 3.67 -16.13
N PHE A 283 13.37 3.56 -15.40
CA PHE A 283 14.72 3.40 -15.95
C PHE A 283 15.44 2.14 -15.46
N VAL A 284 14.97 1.52 -14.37
CA VAL A 284 15.57 0.30 -13.80
C VAL A 284 14.51 -0.78 -13.63
N PRO A 285 14.92 -2.07 -13.70
CA PRO A 285 14.00 -3.19 -13.46
C PRO A 285 13.35 -3.10 -12.09
N ALA A 286 12.04 -3.37 -12.02
CA ALA A 286 11.25 -3.26 -10.80
C ALA A 286 11.76 -4.18 -9.66
N GLN A 287 12.38 -5.30 -10.02
CA GLN A 287 13.00 -6.25 -9.06
C GLN A 287 14.05 -5.58 -8.17
N ARG A 288 14.79 -4.58 -8.65
CA ARG A 288 15.78 -3.84 -7.83
C ARG A 288 15.15 -3.02 -6.71
N LEU A 289 13.85 -2.75 -6.79
CA LEU A 289 13.09 -2.05 -5.76
C LEU A 289 12.48 -3.03 -4.73
N TRP A 290 12.61 -4.33 -4.94
CA TRP A 290 12.23 -5.35 -3.98
C TRP A 290 13.33 -5.53 -2.95
N MET A 291 13.04 -5.15 -1.70
CA MET A 291 13.91 -5.47 -0.55
C MET A 291 13.18 -6.44 0.36
N PRO A 292 13.84 -7.52 0.81
CA PRO A 292 13.29 -8.41 1.82
C PRO A 292 12.98 -7.61 3.09
N THR A 293 11.79 -7.76 3.63
CA THR A 293 11.44 -7.15 4.92
C THR A 293 12.12 -7.96 6.00
N GLN A 294 13.19 -7.42 6.60
CA GLN A 294 13.80 -8.02 7.78
C GLN A 294 12.87 -7.82 8.97
N MET A 295 12.40 -8.93 9.54
CA MET A 295 11.63 -8.91 10.78
C MET A 295 12.59 -8.77 11.96
N PRO A 296 12.27 -7.94 12.98
CA PRO A 296 12.98 -8.05 14.24
C PRO A 296 12.72 -9.44 14.80
N VAL A 297 13.79 -10.21 15.00
CA VAL A 297 13.72 -11.50 15.66
C VAL A 297 13.19 -11.23 17.07
N LYS A 298 11.99 -11.68 17.41
CA LYS A 298 11.54 -11.71 18.79
C LYS A 298 12.56 -12.57 19.54
N LYS A 299 13.36 -11.94 20.42
CA LYS A 299 14.11 -12.69 21.42
C LYS A 299 13.07 -13.44 22.24
N ALA A 300 13.16 -14.76 22.19
CA ALA A 300 12.35 -15.68 22.98
C ALA A 300 12.56 -15.44 24.48
#